data_916c2ac5b2eff2cb7d601b68049c39a5
#
_entry.id   916c2ac5b2eff2cb7d601b68049c39a5
#
_cell.length_a   1.000
_cell.length_b   1.000
_cell.length_c   1.000
_cell.angle_alpha   90.00
_cell.angle_beta   90.00
_cell.angle_gamma   90.00
#
_symmetry.space_group_name_H-M   'P 1'
#
loop_
_entity.id
_entity.type
_entity.pdbx_description
1 polymer ?
#
loop_
_entity_poly.entity_id
_entity_poly.type
_entity_poly.pdbx_seq_one_letter_code
_entity_poly.pdbx_strand_id
1 'polypeptide(L)'
;MNKPTTLTITFAALLGMLIGIALTGWEALPAKEMAARASCADCHDLHGAIEWAEAPFQSQIWLLGDVPQPTYFLVNDLLPYRQQERDTALPLLDFLAGNGVTDFEQVAVESLDGGLVVINREFVTEQTMLVPYLEGLRFKDENQHVSTWLKGVRWITVVGKETPLTIDGETTSMGRLLLRGRTTTVTERGNVAMYKSELDGQTYEGLYTHRYTGVPLAELLDNPDFTALVVTDARGRTTEFDAESARGAILSQVNGRTTLVLPELSRGRWVADVVSIESK
;
A
#
# COMPACT_ATOMS: atom_id res chain seq x y z
N MET A 1 32.52 66.97 22.16
CA MET A 1 31.08 67.03 22.52
C MET A 1 30.33 66.21 21.45
N ASN A 2 29.98 65.01 21.81
CA ASN A 2 29.39 63.99 20.92
C ASN A 2 27.86 64.10 20.92
N LYS A 3 27.25 64.21 19.76
CA LYS A 3 25.81 64.04 19.59
C LYS A 3 25.49 62.60 19.17
N PRO A 4 24.88 61.77 20.03
CA PRO A 4 24.25 60.58 19.58
C PRO A 4 22.75 60.60 19.94
N THR A 5 21.95 61.41 19.28
CA THR A 5 20.51 61.46 19.61
C THR A 5 19.59 61.21 18.43
N THR A 6 20.10 61.16 17.20
CA THR A 6 19.22 61.00 16.02
C THR A 6 18.98 59.49 15.62
N LEU A 7 19.88 58.61 15.98
CA LEU A 7 19.77 57.19 15.59
C LEU A 7 18.75 56.40 16.43
N THR A 8 18.62 56.76 17.73
CA THR A 8 17.74 56.06 18.67
C THR A 8 16.23 56.33 18.40
N ILE A 9 15.92 57.50 17.94
CA ILE A 9 14.51 57.89 17.66
C ILE A 9 14.00 57.22 16.38
N THR A 10 14.86 57.04 15.38
CA THR A 10 14.48 56.40 14.12
C THR A 10 14.23 54.88 14.30
N PHE A 11 15.00 54.22 15.22
CA PHE A 11 14.81 52.80 15.50
C PHE A 11 13.53 52.51 16.28
N ALA A 12 13.17 53.41 17.24
CA ALA A 12 11.93 53.26 17.99
C ALA A 12 10.68 53.47 17.12
N ALA A 13 10.72 54.41 16.15
CA ALA A 13 9.63 54.66 15.21
C ALA A 13 9.45 53.49 14.22
N LEU A 14 10.55 52.90 13.73
CA LEU A 14 10.51 51.74 12.84
C LEU A 14 10.01 50.47 13.58
N LEU A 15 10.42 50.25 14.82
CA LEU A 15 9.94 49.12 15.62
C LEU A 15 8.45 49.27 15.98
N GLY A 16 8.00 50.46 16.30
CA GLY A 16 6.58 50.73 16.56
C GLY A 16 5.70 50.53 15.30
N MET A 17 6.21 50.90 14.11
CA MET A 17 5.50 50.69 12.85
C MET A 17 5.41 49.21 12.46
N LEU A 18 6.48 48.42 12.67
CA LEU A 18 6.49 46.98 12.46
C LEU A 18 5.55 46.24 13.42
N ILE A 19 5.50 46.64 14.69
CA ILE A 19 4.57 46.06 15.67
C ILE A 19 3.13 46.46 15.36
N GLY A 20 2.88 47.68 14.90
CA GLY A 20 1.57 48.14 14.47
C GLY A 20 1.06 47.36 13.27
N ILE A 21 1.89 47.08 12.27
CA ILE A 21 1.51 46.29 11.10
C ILE A 21 1.27 44.83 11.49
N ALA A 22 2.02 44.26 12.43
CA ALA A 22 1.82 42.92 12.91
C ALA A 22 0.53 42.77 13.74
N LEU A 23 0.08 43.82 14.42
CA LEU A 23 -1.15 43.78 15.24
C LEU A 23 -2.42 44.13 14.45
N THR A 24 -2.30 44.92 13.36
CA THR A 24 -3.46 45.25 12.51
C THR A 24 -3.72 44.24 11.38
N GLY A 25 -2.71 43.41 11.04
CA GLY A 25 -2.84 42.37 10.01
C GLY A 25 -3.48 41.08 10.48
N TRP A 26 -3.70 40.91 11.78
CA TRP A 26 -4.41 39.75 12.31
C TRP A 26 -5.86 40.10 12.65
N GLU A 27 -6.60 40.56 11.68
CA GLU A 27 -8.04 40.44 11.78
C GLU A 27 -8.36 38.97 11.78
N ALA A 28 -8.73 38.45 12.96
CA ALA A 28 -9.30 37.13 13.05
C ALA A 28 -10.46 37.08 12.05
N LEU A 29 -10.36 36.26 11.03
CA LEU A 29 -11.44 36.01 10.09
C LEU A 29 -12.72 35.80 10.91
N PRO A 30 -13.82 36.50 10.60
CA PRO A 30 -15.02 36.40 11.40
C PRO A 30 -15.41 34.95 11.50
N ALA A 31 -15.79 34.51 12.72
CA ALA A 31 -16.14 33.13 13.00
C ALA A 31 -17.16 32.54 11.99
N LYS A 32 -17.93 33.42 11.34
CA LYS A 32 -18.89 33.09 10.28
C LYS A 32 -18.21 32.65 8.97
N GLU A 33 -17.02 33.18 8.65
CA GLU A 33 -16.23 32.76 7.47
C GLU A 33 -15.47 31.46 7.75
N MET A 34 -15.09 31.19 9.00
CA MET A 34 -14.52 29.89 9.39
C MET A 34 -15.59 28.77 9.43
N ALA A 35 -16.84 29.12 9.79
CA ALA A 35 -17.95 28.17 9.74
C ALA A 35 -18.45 27.90 8.30
N ALA A 36 -18.14 28.79 7.35
CA ALA A 36 -18.43 28.62 5.92
C ALA A 36 -17.30 27.92 5.15
N ARG A 37 -16.17 27.63 5.78
CA ARG A 37 -15.22 26.70 5.20
C ARG A 37 -15.87 25.34 5.23
N ALA A 38 -16.13 24.80 4.03
CA ALA A 38 -16.54 23.44 3.83
C ALA A 38 -15.84 22.55 4.84
N SER A 39 -16.55 21.65 5.49
CA SER A 39 -15.92 20.71 6.41
C SER A 39 -14.78 20.00 5.64
N CYS A 40 -13.75 19.54 6.33
CA CYS A 40 -12.72 18.75 5.65
C CYS A 40 -13.34 17.60 4.86
N ALA A 41 -14.47 17.05 5.33
CA ALA A 41 -15.27 16.05 4.64
C ALA A 41 -15.78 16.57 3.29
N ASP A 42 -16.36 17.77 3.21
CA ASP A 42 -16.85 18.32 1.94
C ASP A 42 -15.72 18.52 0.93
N CYS A 43 -14.54 18.96 1.39
CA CYS A 43 -13.39 19.11 0.52
C CYS A 43 -12.84 17.75 0.06
N HIS A 44 -12.90 16.72 0.90
CA HIS A 44 -12.46 15.38 0.56
C HIS A 44 -13.51 14.59 -0.23
N ASP A 45 -14.78 14.91 -0.08
CA ASP A 45 -15.88 14.15 -0.67
C ASP A 45 -16.30 14.70 -2.06
N LEU A 46 -16.31 16.02 -2.23
CA LEU A 46 -16.89 16.65 -3.42
C LEU A 46 -15.89 16.91 -4.55
N HIS A 47 -14.59 16.98 -4.29
CA HIS A 47 -13.63 17.27 -5.33
C HIS A 47 -13.00 16.00 -5.90
N GLY A 48 -13.37 15.70 -7.14
CA GLY A 48 -12.71 14.73 -7.98
C GLY A 48 -13.28 13.33 -7.98
N ALA A 49 -14.46 13.11 -7.37
CA ALA A 49 -15.22 11.87 -7.63
C ALA A 49 -15.66 11.85 -9.11
N ILE A 50 -15.50 10.73 -9.76
CA ILE A 50 -15.84 10.53 -11.18
C ILE A 50 -16.67 9.26 -11.34
N GLU A 51 -17.29 9.14 -12.49
CA GLU A 51 -17.91 7.88 -12.87
C GLU A 51 -16.86 6.77 -13.03
N TRP A 52 -17.22 5.54 -12.70
CA TRP A 52 -16.32 4.40 -12.83
C TRP A 52 -15.76 4.22 -14.25
N ALA A 53 -16.56 4.55 -15.26
CA ALA A 53 -16.14 4.46 -16.66
C ALA A 53 -15.03 5.48 -17.02
N GLU A 54 -14.90 6.55 -16.25
CA GLU A 54 -13.90 7.60 -16.45
C GLU A 54 -12.66 7.37 -15.58
N ALA A 55 -12.71 6.38 -14.68
CA ALA A 55 -11.59 6.09 -13.79
C ALA A 55 -10.34 5.64 -14.57
N PRO A 56 -9.13 6.04 -14.15
CA PRO A 56 -7.90 5.67 -14.85
C PRO A 56 -7.70 4.15 -14.79
N PHE A 57 -8.01 3.46 -15.87
CA PHE A 57 -7.98 1.99 -15.97
C PHE A 57 -6.61 1.37 -15.69
N GLN A 58 -5.54 2.15 -15.78
CA GLN A 58 -4.16 1.69 -15.49
C GLN A 58 -3.84 1.65 -13.99
N SER A 59 -4.66 2.25 -13.14
CA SER A 59 -4.44 2.18 -11.70
C SER A 59 -4.69 0.76 -11.20
N GLN A 60 -3.62 0.12 -10.74
CA GLN A 60 -3.66 -1.23 -10.18
C GLN A 60 -3.92 -1.17 -8.68
N ILE A 61 -4.86 -1.97 -8.22
CA ILE A 61 -5.16 -2.18 -6.82
C ILE A 61 -4.87 -3.65 -6.49
N TRP A 62 -4.04 -3.88 -5.49
CA TRP A 62 -3.66 -5.23 -5.06
C TRP A 62 -4.53 -5.66 -3.90
N LEU A 63 -5.14 -6.84 -4.02
CA LEU A 63 -5.77 -7.56 -2.92
C LEU A 63 -4.82 -8.65 -2.46
N LEU A 64 -4.34 -8.54 -1.24
CA LEU A 64 -3.26 -9.35 -0.68
C LEU A 64 -3.63 -9.89 0.71
N GLY A 65 -2.76 -10.71 1.25
CA GLY A 65 -2.89 -11.26 2.59
C GLY A 65 -3.64 -12.59 2.60
N ASP A 66 -4.48 -12.77 3.59
CA ASP A 66 -5.18 -14.02 3.84
C ASP A 66 -6.49 -14.09 3.03
N VAL A 67 -6.33 -14.11 1.72
CA VAL A 67 -7.42 -14.17 0.74
C VAL A 67 -7.29 -15.45 -0.09
N PRO A 68 -8.41 -16.01 -0.61
CA PRO A 68 -8.36 -17.24 -1.41
C PRO A 68 -7.45 -17.14 -2.63
N GLN A 69 -7.43 -15.98 -3.28
CA GLN A 69 -6.61 -15.72 -4.46
C GLN A 69 -6.05 -14.31 -4.45
N PRO A 70 -4.85 -14.10 -3.87
CA PRO A 70 -4.14 -12.83 -3.97
C PRO A 70 -3.91 -12.43 -5.42
N THR A 71 -4.35 -11.22 -5.79
CA THR A 71 -4.31 -10.74 -7.16
C THR A 71 -4.29 -9.22 -7.22
N TYR A 72 -4.27 -8.66 -8.43
CA TYR A 72 -4.49 -7.24 -8.65
C TYR A 72 -5.70 -7.03 -9.56
N PHE A 73 -6.30 -5.87 -9.44
CA PHE A 73 -7.39 -5.36 -10.24
C PHE A 73 -6.98 -4.04 -10.89
N LEU A 74 -7.45 -3.78 -12.07
CA LEU A 74 -7.56 -2.41 -12.57
C LEU A 74 -8.82 -1.78 -11.97
N VAL A 75 -8.86 -0.46 -11.84
CA VAL A 75 -10.05 0.21 -11.26
C VAL A 75 -11.32 -0.20 -11.97
N ASN A 76 -11.28 -0.33 -13.31
CA ASN A 76 -12.45 -0.76 -14.08
C ASN A 76 -12.90 -2.20 -13.84
N ASP A 77 -11.98 -3.08 -13.37
CA ASP A 77 -12.33 -4.47 -13.03
C ASP A 77 -13.20 -4.55 -11.76
N LEU A 78 -13.34 -3.44 -11.02
CA LEU A 78 -14.20 -3.36 -9.84
C LEU A 78 -15.68 -3.16 -10.18
N LEU A 79 -16.02 -2.78 -11.42
CA LEU A 79 -17.39 -2.54 -11.86
C LEU A 79 -18.36 -3.70 -11.55
N PRO A 80 -17.99 -4.97 -11.76
CA PRO A 80 -18.90 -6.10 -11.51
C PRO A 80 -19.28 -6.30 -10.04
N TYR A 81 -18.50 -5.74 -9.10
CA TYR A 81 -18.78 -5.89 -7.66
C TYR A 81 -19.80 -4.88 -7.13
N ARG A 82 -20.22 -3.89 -7.95
CA ARG A 82 -21.26 -2.94 -7.56
C ARG A 82 -22.64 -3.60 -7.60
N GLN A 83 -23.46 -3.31 -6.60
CA GLN A 83 -24.82 -3.87 -6.53
C GLN A 83 -25.77 -3.14 -7.47
N GLN A 84 -25.53 -1.86 -7.75
CA GLN A 84 -26.37 -1.04 -8.62
C GLN A 84 -25.51 -0.28 -9.64
N GLU A 85 -26.00 -0.18 -10.90
CA GLU A 85 -25.28 0.52 -11.97
C GLU A 85 -25.03 2.01 -11.71
N ARG A 86 -25.83 2.61 -10.81
CA ARG A 86 -25.74 4.03 -10.47
C ARG A 86 -24.88 4.33 -9.24
N ASP A 87 -24.33 3.31 -8.60
CA ASP A 87 -23.52 3.51 -7.42
C ASP A 87 -22.15 4.11 -7.82
N THR A 88 -21.88 5.32 -7.34
CA THR A 88 -20.58 5.98 -7.51
C THR A 88 -19.53 5.44 -6.56
N ALA A 89 -19.92 4.58 -5.61
CA ALA A 89 -19.04 3.96 -4.63
C ALA A 89 -19.26 2.45 -4.59
N LEU A 90 -18.23 1.70 -4.20
CA LEU A 90 -18.27 0.26 -3.99
C LEU A 90 -18.05 -0.03 -2.52
N PRO A 91 -19.01 -0.64 -1.78
CA PRO A 91 -18.76 -1.08 -0.43
C PRO A 91 -17.57 -2.04 -0.38
N LEU A 92 -16.66 -1.82 0.56
CA LEU A 92 -15.47 -2.66 0.73
C LEU A 92 -15.87 -4.11 1.04
N LEU A 93 -16.95 -4.31 1.80
CA LEU A 93 -17.46 -5.65 2.11
C LEU A 93 -17.91 -6.41 0.85
N ASP A 94 -18.57 -5.74 -0.09
CA ASP A 94 -19.02 -6.36 -1.34
C ASP A 94 -17.82 -6.77 -2.21
N PHE A 95 -16.81 -5.90 -2.28
CA PHE A 95 -15.57 -6.21 -2.96
C PHE A 95 -14.88 -7.44 -2.35
N LEU A 96 -14.75 -7.47 -1.02
CA LEU A 96 -14.13 -8.59 -0.31
C LEU A 96 -14.94 -9.88 -0.48
N ALA A 97 -16.26 -9.83 -0.30
CA ALA A 97 -17.14 -10.99 -0.46
C ALA A 97 -17.11 -11.55 -1.88
N GLY A 98 -17.11 -10.68 -2.90
CA GLY A 98 -16.97 -11.06 -4.30
C GLY A 98 -15.65 -11.77 -4.62
N ASN A 99 -14.62 -11.56 -3.78
CA ASN A 99 -13.33 -12.25 -3.85
C ASN A 99 -13.21 -13.43 -2.86
N GLY A 100 -14.35 -13.89 -2.31
CA GLY A 100 -14.40 -15.05 -1.41
C GLY A 100 -13.95 -14.76 0.03
N VAL A 101 -13.79 -13.48 0.39
CA VAL A 101 -13.42 -13.06 1.76
C VAL A 101 -14.69 -12.68 2.51
N THR A 102 -15.24 -13.62 3.25
CA THR A 102 -16.48 -13.41 4.04
C THR A 102 -16.21 -13.25 5.53
N ASP A 103 -15.09 -13.76 6.01
CA ASP A 103 -14.64 -13.64 7.40
C ASP A 103 -13.17 -13.24 7.47
N PHE A 104 -12.87 -12.26 8.31
CA PHE A 104 -11.51 -11.75 8.51
C PHE A 104 -11.42 -11.07 9.89
N GLU A 105 -10.21 -10.87 10.37
CA GLU A 105 -9.94 -10.16 11.62
C GLU A 105 -9.78 -8.65 11.37
N GLN A 106 -8.98 -8.30 10.37
CA GLN A 106 -8.66 -6.93 10.02
C GLN A 106 -8.53 -6.78 8.51
N VAL A 107 -8.74 -5.56 8.03
CA VAL A 107 -8.37 -5.13 6.69
C VAL A 107 -7.51 -3.86 6.77
N ALA A 108 -6.44 -3.85 6.02
CA ALA A 108 -5.60 -2.68 5.86
C ALA A 108 -5.76 -2.12 4.45
N VAL A 109 -5.94 -0.81 4.36
CA VAL A 109 -5.97 -0.07 3.09
C VAL A 109 -4.78 0.87 3.09
N GLU A 110 -4.00 0.82 2.02
CA GLU A 110 -2.78 1.61 1.90
C GLU A 110 -2.74 2.34 0.56
N SER A 111 -2.32 3.58 0.60
CA SER A 111 -2.19 4.46 -0.56
C SER A 111 -0.75 4.54 -1.07
N LEU A 112 -0.59 5.04 -2.30
CA LEU A 112 0.72 5.21 -2.94
C LEU A 112 1.67 6.16 -2.20
N ASP A 113 1.12 7.13 -1.47
CA ASP A 113 1.88 8.10 -0.68
C ASP A 113 2.26 7.58 0.73
N GLY A 114 1.95 6.31 1.03
CA GLY A 114 2.27 5.65 2.29
C GLY A 114 1.21 5.83 3.39
N GLY A 115 0.06 6.44 3.09
CA GLY A 115 -1.07 6.45 4.02
C GLY A 115 -1.56 5.03 4.26
N LEU A 116 -1.73 4.64 5.53
CA LEU A 116 -2.18 3.32 5.97
C LEU A 116 -3.31 3.45 6.98
N VAL A 117 -4.40 2.75 6.73
CA VAL A 117 -5.52 2.60 7.66
C VAL A 117 -5.77 1.11 7.89
N VAL A 118 -5.74 0.69 9.15
CA VAL A 118 -6.07 -0.68 9.57
C VAL A 118 -7.39 -0.66 10.33
N ILE A 119 -8.34 -1.49 9.90
CA ILE A 119 -9.70 -1.50 10.43
C ILE A 119 -10.02 -2.92 10.88
N ASN A 120 -10.44 -3.09 12.13
CA ASN A 120 -10.96 -4.36 12.61
C ASN A 120 -12.30 -4.68 11.93
N ARG A 121 -12.60 -5.96 11.78
CA ARG A 121 -13.80 -6.44 11.07
C ARG A 121 -15.10 -5.81 11.58
N GLU A 122 -15.24 -5.62 12.90
CA GLU A 122 -16.43 -5.05 13.51
C GLU A 122 -16.69 -3.59 13.13
N PHE A 123 -15.68 -2.86 12.68
CA PHE A 123 -15.81 -1.47 12.22
C PHE A 123 -15.96 -1.33 10.71
N VAL A 124 -15.79 -2.41 9.95
CA VAL A 124 -16.03 -2.39 8.50
C VAL A 124 -17.52 -2.58 8.25
N THR A 125 -18.16 -1.56 7.71
CA THR A 125 -19.60 -1.50 7.46
C THR A 125 -19.90 -1.27 5.97
N GLU A 126 -21.18 -1.19 5.62
CA GLU A 126 -21.61 -0.81 4.27
C GLU A 126 -21.21 0.63 3.88
N GLN A 127 -20.82 1.46 4.87
CA GLN A 127 -20.34 2.81 4.65
C GLN A 127 -18.82 2.90 4.49
N THR A 128 -18.13 1.78 4.61
CA THR A 128 -16.70 1.66 4.29
C THR A 128 -16.57 1.43 2.78
N MET A 129 -16.19 2.46 2.03
CA MET A 129 -16.36 2.55 0.59
C MET A 129 -15.03 2.68 -0.17
N LEU A 130 -15.02 2.15 -1.37
CA LEU A 130 -14.04 2.44 -2.41
C LEU A 130 -14.71 3.32 -3.48
N VAL A 131 -14.12 4.50 -3.75
CA VAL A 131 -14.70 5.52 -4.63
C VAL A 131 -13.73 5.84 -5.76
N PRO A 132 -14.15 5.82 -7.03
CA PRO A 132 -13.28 6.20 -8.15
C PRO A 132 -13.03 7.70 -8.20
N TYR A 133 -11.79 8.06 -8.53
CA TYR A 133 -11.32 9.43 -8.72
C TYR A 133 -10.33 9.50 -9.88
N LEU A 134 -10.03 10.70 -10.36
CA LEU A 134 -9.06 10.89 -11.44
C LEU A 134 -7.67 10.34 -11.11
N GLU A 135 -7.27 10.38 -9.85
CA GLU A 135 -6.01 9.82 -9.36
C GLU A 135 -6.06 8.30 -9.06
N GLY A 136 -7.17 7.64 -9.36
CA GLY A 136 -7.37 6.20 -9.12
C GLY A 136 -8.51 5.91 -8.17
N LEU A 137 -8.27 5.21 -7.09
CA LEU A 137 -9.27 4.81 -6.11
C LEU A 137 -9.04 5.53 -4.79
N ARG A 138 -10.11 5.98 -4.15
CA ARG A 138 -10.11 6.49 -2.77
C ARG A 138 -10.76 5.50 -1.83
N PHE A 139 -10.23 5.44 -0.63
CA PHE A 139 -10.88 4.84 0.52
C PHE A 139 -11.61 5.91 1.32
N LYS A 140 -12.87 5.66 1.64
CA LYS A 140 -13.73 6.54 2.43
C LYS A 140 -14.51 5.69 3.44
N ASP A 141 -14.62 6.15 4.67
CA ASP A 141 -15.47 5.55 5.68
C ASP A 141 -16.19 6.65 6.46
N GLU A 142 -17.51 6.74 6.32
CA GLU A 142 -18.31 7.79 6.96
C GLU A 142 -18.40 7.63 8.48
N ASN A 143 -18.12 6.44 9.00
CA ASN A 143 -18.08 6.18 10.44
C ASN A 143 -16.72 6.52 11.07
N GLN A 144 -15.73 6.85 10.26
CA GLN A 144 -14.39 7.19 10.69
C GLN A 144 -14.10 8.68 10.47
N HIS A 145 -13.10 9.17 11.19
CA HIS A 145 -12.66 10.54 10.98
C HIS A 145 -12.09 10.73 9.57
N VAL A 146 -12.38 11.87 8.94
CA VAL A 146 -11.95 12.17 7.55
C VAL A 146 -10.44 12.03 7.32
N SER A 147 -9.61 12.13 8.36
CA SER A 147 -8.17 11.91 8.26
C SER A 147 -7.79 10.46 7.92
N THR A 148 -8.73 9.51 8.06
CA THR A 148 -8.53 8.12 7.65
C THR A 148 -8.85 7.87 6.17
N TRP A 149 -9.38 8.87 5.47
CA TRP A 149 -9.72 8.73 4.05
C TRP A 149 -8.46 8.85 3.20
N LEU A 150 -8.19 7.80 2.42
CA LEU A 150 -6.96 7.70 1.63
C LEU A 150 -7.22 7.98 0.16
N LYS A 151 -6.28 8.69 -0.48
CA LYS A 151 -6.25 8.92 -1.93
C LYS A 151 -5.25 7.98 -2.59
N GLY A 152 -5.58 7.51 -3.80
CA GLY A 152 -4.66 6.67 -4.57
C GLY A 152 -4.43 5.32 -3.89
N VAL A 153 -5.51 4.64 -3.48
CA VAL A 153 -5.44 3.28 -2.90
C VAL A 153 -4.67 2.36 -3.83
N ARG A 154 -3.70 1.66 -3.27
CA ARG A 154 -2.83 0.74 -4.01
C ARG A 154 -2.90 -0.68 -3.49
N TRP A 155 -3.02 -0.85 -2.18
CA TRP A 155 -3.04 -2.16 -1.55
C TRP A 155 -4.20 -2.27 -0.58
N ILE A 156 -4.90 -3.39 -0.67
CA ILE A 156 -5.89 -3.84 0.30
C ILE A 156 -5.36 -5.17 0.84
N THR A 157 -4.98 -5.19 2.11
CA THR A 157 -4.41 -6.38 2.75
C THR A 157 -5.40 -6.92 3.77
N VAL A 158 -5.79 -8.17 3.61
CA VAL A 158 -6.70 -8.86 4.53
C VAL A 158 -5.90 -9.67 5.53
N VAL A 159 -6.26 -9.56 6.80
CA VAL A 159 -5.78 -10.42 7.88
C VAL A 159 -6.90 -11.38 8.27
N GLY A 160 -6.72 -12.64 7.98
CA GLY A 160 -7.62 -13.71 8.38
C GLY A 160 -7.47 -14.09 9.85
N LYS A 161 -8.39 -14.90 10.34
CA LYS A 161 -8.34 -15.47 11.70
C LYS A 161 -7.34 -16.62 11.82
N GLU A 162 -7.07 -17.28 10.71
CA GLU A 162 -6.15 -18.43 10.67
C GLU A 162 -4.70 -17.98 10.57
N THR A 163 -3.82 -18.82 11.08
CA THR A 163 -2.37 -18.62 11.04
C THR A 163 -1.69 -19.81 10.34
N PRO A 164 -1.85 -19.94 9.01
CA PRO A 164 -1.40 -21.13 8.26
C PRO A 164 0.11 -21.20 8.05
N LEU A 165 0.86 -20.23 8.52
CA LEU A 165 2.29 -20.09 8.31
C LEU A 165 3.03 -20.16 9.64
N THR A 166 4.16 -20.90 9.68
CA THR A 166 5.05 -20.96 10.83
C THR A 166 6.44 -20.48 10.42
N ILE A 167 7.02 -19.57 11.20
CA ILE A 167 8.38 -19.06 11.00
C ILE A 167 9.13 -19.19 12.32
N ASP A 168 10.20 -19.94 12.36
CA ASP A 168 11.01 -20.24 13.54
C ASP A 168 10.15 -20.65 14.77
N GLY A 169 9.09 -21.42 14.52
CA GLY A 169 8.15 -21.89 15.55
C GLY A 169 7.01 -20.93 15.88
N GLU A 170 7.05 -19.68 15.44
CA GLU A 170 5.96 -18.74 15.62
C GLU A 170 4.90 -18.88 14.53
N THR A 171 3.63 -18.95 14.92
CA THR A 171 2.51 -19.04 13.97
C THR A 171 2.04 -17.65 13.54
N THR A 172 1.85 -17.47 12.24
CA THR A 172 1.46 -16.21 11.63
C THR A 172 0.66 -16.43 10.34
N SER A 173 0.38 -15.35 9.62
CA SER A 173 -0.25 -15.38 8.29
C SER A 173 0.37 -14.34 7.36
N MET A 174 0.17 -14.50 6.05
CA MET A 174 0.65 -13.50 5.08
C MET A 174 0.05 -12.12 5.32
N GLY A 175 -1.22 -12.06 5.71
CA GLY A 175 -1.87 -10.79 6.04
C GLY A 175 -1.14 -10.06 7.17
N ARG A 176 -0.87 -10.76 8.27
CA ARG A 176 -0.14 -10.18 9.42
C ARG A 176 1.28 -9.74 9.06
N LEU A 177 1.97 -10.55 8.26
CA LEU A 177 3.33 -10.20 7.82
C LEU A 177 3.36 -8.96 6.94
N LEU A 178 2.46 -8.86 5.96
CA LEU A 178 2.38 -7.73 5.05
C LEU A 178 2.04 -6.41 5.75
N LEU A 179 1.39 -6.46 6.91
CA LEU A 179 1.16 -5.26 7.74
C LEU A 179 2.42 -4.77 8.45
N ARG A 180 3.41 -5.64 8.70
CA ARG A 180 4.68 -5.25 9.34
C ARG A 180 5.57 -4.44 8.40
N GLY A 181 5.49 -4.69 7.10
CA GLY A 181 6.28 -3.99 6.10
C GLY A 181 6.45 -4.78 4.80
N ARG A 182 6.84 -4.07 3.76
CA ARG A 182 7.10 -4.63 2.43
C ARG A 182 8.36 -4.04 1.84
N THR A 183 9.07 -4.86 1.09
CA THR A 183 10.18 -4.44 0.23
C THR A 183 9.98 -4.97 -1.18
N THR A 184 10.71 -4.43 -2.12
CA THR A 184 10.71 -4.90 -3.50
C THR A 184 12.09 -5.45 -3.85
N THR A 185 12.12 -6.68 -4.31
CA THR A 185 13.33 -7.29 -4.89
C THR A 185 13.22 -7.38 -6.40
N VAL A 186 14.35 -7.33 -7.08
CA VAL A 186 14.44 -7.47 -8.53
C VAL A 186 15.15 -8.77 -8.83
N THR A 187 14.53 -9.58 -9.68
CA THR A 187 15.17 -10.80 -10.19
C THR A 187 15.56 -10.60 -11.63
N GLU A 188 16.79 -10.90 -11.96
CA GLU A 188 17.27 -10.93 -13.34
C GLU A 188 17.11 -12.35 -13.89
N ARG A 189 16.34 -12.48 -14.95
CA ARG A 189 16.41 -13.67 -15.77
C ARG A 189 17.45 -13.44 -16.85
N GLY A 190 18.58 -14.13 -16.74
CA GLY A 190 19.67 -14.07 -17.70
C GLY A 190 19.35 -14.59 -19.11
N ASN A 191 18.08 -14.59 -19.52
CA ASN A 191 17.68 -14.92 -20.87
C ASN A 191 17.33 -13.61 -21.56
N VAL A 192 18.26 -13.11 -22.30
CA VAL A 192 18.07 -12.11 -23.33
C VAL A 192 17.01 -12.63 -24.29
N ALA A 193 15.81 -12.06 -24.21
CA ALA A 193 14.84 -12.32 -25.25
C ALA A 193 15.21 -11.50 -26.48
N MET A 194 15.74 -12.17 -27.47
CA MET A 194 15.92 -11.56 -28.79
C MET A 194 14.53 -11.43 -29.43
N TYR A 195 14.11 -10.20 -29.69
CA TYR A 195 12.90 -9.96 -30.47
C TYR A 195 13.21 -9.12 -31.70
N LYS A 196 12.53 -9.43 -32.78
CA LYS A 196 12.61 -8.65 -34.00
C LYS A 196 11.50 -7.61 -33.98
N SER A 197 11.87 -6.33 -34.00
CA SER A 197 10.90 -5.24 -34.08
C SER A 197 10.19 -5.24 -35.45
N GLU A 198 8.87 -5.16 -35.43
CA GLU A 198 8.07 -5.01 -36.65
C GLU A 198 8.18 -3.61 -37.24
N LEU A 199 8.61 -2.62 -36.45
CA LEU A 199 8.70 -1.22 -36.86
C LEU A 199 9.94 -0.95 -37.75
N ASP A 200 11.07 -1.56 -37.46
CA ASP A 200 12.34 -1.31 -38.12
C ASP A 200 13.05 -2.57 -38.64
N GLY A 201 12.49 -3.73 -38.37
CA GLY A 201 13.03 -5.03 -38.74
C GLY A 201 14.33 -5.42 -38.03
N GLN A 202 14.76 -4.63 -37.03
CA GLN A 202 15.98 -4.90 -36.27
C GLN A 202 15.73 -5.87 -35.13
N THR A 203 16.78 -6.59 -34.75
CA THR A 203 16.75 -7.51 -33.61
C THR A 203 17.31 -6.81 -32.38
N TYR A 204 16.54 -6.78 -31.32
CA TYR A 204 16.91 -6.19 -30.03
C TYR A 204 17.13 -7.27 -28.99
N GLU A 205 18.15 -7.07 -28.20
CA GLU A 205 18.45 -7.84 -27.00
C GLU A 205 17.91 -7.08 -25.79
N GLY A 206 17.04 -7.71 -24.98
CA GLY A 206 16.49 -7.10 -23.77
C GLY A 206 16.75 -7.96 -22.53
N LEU A 207 17.25 -7.33 -21.47
CA LEU A 207 17.35 -7.98 -20.16
C LEU A 207 15.93 -8.06 -19.55
N TYR A 208 15.49 -9.27 -19.23
CA TYR A 208 14.17 -9.46 -18.66
C TYR A 208 14.26 -9.43 -17.15
N THR A 209 13.80 -8.34 -16.54
CA THR A 209 13.76 -8.18 -15.09
C THR A 209 12.33 -8.25 -14.57
N HIS A 210 12.14 -8.93 -13.43
CA HIS A 210 10.89 -8.93 -12.69
C HIS A 210 11.06 -8.27 -11.33
N ARG A 211 10.06 -7.51 -10.92
CA ARG A 211 9.97 -6.95 -9.58
C ARG A 211 8.94 -7.73 -8.77
N TYR A 212 9.32 -8.14 -7.58
CA TYR A 212 8.45 -8.81 -6.62
C TYR A 212 8.44 -8.02 -5.33
N THR A 213 7.26 -7.82 -4.77
CA THR A 213 7.06 -7.11 -3.50
C THR A 213 6.61 -8.11 -2.45
N GLY A 214 7.23 -8.09 -1.29
CA GLY A 214 6.95 -9.01 -0.20
C GLY A 214 7.63 -8.57 1.09
N VAL A 215 7.60 -9.44 2.08
CA VAL A 215 8.23 -9.19 3.39
C VAL A 215 9.66 -9.71 3.38
N PRO A 216 10.66 -8.90 3.76
CA PRO A 216 12.05 -9.36 3.81
C PRO A 216 12.20 -10.54 4.76
N LEU A 217 12.80 -11.64 4.29
CA LEU A 217 12.99 -12.82 5.12
C LEU A 217 13.84 -12.53 6.37
N ALA A 218 14.89 -11.74 6.22
CA ALA A 218 15.76 -11.37 7.33
C ALA A 218 15.05 -10.62 8.49
N GLU A 219 13.90 -10.00 8.22
CA GLU A 219 13.08 -9.34 9.24
C GLU A 219 12.11 -10.29 9.95
N LEU A 220 11.99 -11.53 9.44
CA LEU A 220 11.06 -12.54 9.92
C LEU A 220 11.73 -13.61 10.78
N LEU A 221 13.04 -13.80 10.62
CA LEU A 221 13.78 -14.86 11.29
C LEU A 221 14.28 -14.39 12.67
N ASP A 222 14.21 -15.29 13.65
CA ASP A 222 14.76 -15.08 14.98
C ASP A 222 16.30 -14.98 14.94
N ASN A 223 16.91 -15.73 14.02
CA ASN A 223 18.36 -15.69 13.79
C ASN A 223 18.67 -15.10 12.41
N PRO A 224 19.04 -13.81 12.31
CA PRO A 224 19.40 -13.19 11.03
C PRO A 224 20.75 -13.71 10.47
N ASP A 225 21.60 -14.30 11.32
CA ASP A 225 22.90 -14.90 10.95
C ASP A 225 22.83 -16.40 10.72
N PHE A 226 21.70 -16.89 10.22
CA PHE A 226 21.47 -18.31 9.92
C PHE A 226 22.48 -18.86 8.90
N THR A 227 22.82 -20.13 9.03
CA THR A 227 23.70 -20.85 8.08
C THR A 227 22.92 -21.61 7.04
N ALA A 228 21.71 -22.06 7.39
CA ALA A 228 20.80 -22.74 6.49
C ALA A 228 19.35 -22.32 6.78
N LEU A 229 18.54 -22.35 5.74
CA LEU A 229 17.11 -22.07 5.76
C LEU A 229 16.37 -23.32 5.31
N VAL A 230 15.47 -23.82 6.14
CA VAL A 230 14.63 -24.98 5.82
C VAL A 230 13.21 -24.49 5.54
N VAL A 231 12.71 -24.77 4.34
CA VAL A 231 11.39 -24.29 3.89
C VAL A 231 10.52 -25.49 3.55
N THR A 232 9.32 -25.54 4.13
CA THR A 232 8.33 -26.60 3.88
C THR A 232 7.13 -26.04 3.10
N ASP A 233 6.73 -26.72 2.04
CA ASP A 233 5.52 -26.38 1.28
C ASP A 233 4.27 -27.10 1.83
N ALA A 234 3.08 -26.70 1.34
CA ALA A 234 1.80 -27.29 1.74
C ALA A 234 1.64 -28.78 1.41
N ARG A 235 2.54 -29.36 0.62
CA ARG A 235 2.60 -30.81 0.33
C ARG A 235 3.53 -31.55 1.28
N GLY A 236 4.13 -30.85 2.24
CA GLY A 236 5.10 -31.39 3.19
C GLY A 236 6.50 -31.62 2.59
N ARG A 237 6.80 -31.09 1.42
CA ARG A 237 8.14 -31.17 0.84
C ARG A 237 9.02 -30.12 1.46
N THR A 238 10.19 -30.54 1.89
CA THR A 238 11.19 -29.70 2.53
C THR A 238 12.33 -29.40 1.56
N THR A 239 12.73 -28.14 1.50
CA THR A 239 13.88 -27.67 0.72
C THR A 239 14.81 -26.88 1.64
N GLU A 240 16.10 -27.18 1.57
CA GLU A 240 17.12 -26.47 2.34
C GLU A 240 17.93 -25.56 1.41
N PHE A 241 18.20 -24.35 1.88
CA PHE A 241 19.01 -23.34 1.21
C PHE A 241 20.12 -22.89 2.16
N ASP A 242 21.32 -22.66 1.62
CA ASP A 242 22.37 -21.96 2.36
C ASP A 242 22.06 -20.45 2.47
N ALA A 243 22.75 -19.79 3.38
CA ALA A 243 22.56 -18.36 3.64
C ALA A 243 22.85 -17.49 2.40
N GLU A 244 23.76 -17.91 1.52
CA GLU A 244 24.10 -17.18 0.30
C GLU A 244 22.93 -17.23 -0.68
N SER A 245 22.38 -18.41 -0.93
CA SER A 245 21.20 -18.62 -1.79
C SER A 245 19.95 -17.92 -1.29
N ALA A 246 19.82 -17.76 0.03
CA ALA A 246 18.68 -17.09 0.66
C ALA A 246 18.88 -15.58 0.84
N ARG A 247 20.02 -15.03 0.41
CA ARG A 247 20.32 -13.60 0.52
C ARG A 247 19.30 -12.76 -0.22
N GLY A 248 18.76 -11.75 0.45
CA GLY A 248 17.75 -10.86 -0.11
C GLY A 248 16.41 -11.52 -0.42
N ALA A 249 16.17 -12.72 0.10
CA ALA A 249 14.90 -13.42 -0.06
C ALA A 249 13.74 -12.63 0.55
N ILE A 250 12.60 -12.71 -0.08
CA ILE A 250 11.34 -12.16 0.42
C ILE A 250 10.26 -13.24 0.42
N LEU A 251 9.36 -13.16 1.38
CA LEU A 251 8.12 -13.91 1.34
C LEU A 251 7.05 -13.06 0.65
N SER A 252 6.56 -13.53 -0.48
CA SER A 252 5.67 -12.76 -1.37
C SER A 252 4.46 -13.60 -1.80
N GLN A 253 3.45 -12.93 -2.34
CA GLN A 253 2.32 -13.57 -2.99
C GLN A 253 2.49 -13.49 -4.51
N VAL A 254 2.91 -14.59 -5.11
CA VAL A 254 3.19 -14.71 -6.55
C VAL A 254 2.16 -15.64 -7.21
N ASN A 255 1.42 -15.13 -8.19
CA ASN A 255 0.35 -15.87 -8.86
C ASN A 255 -0.64 -16.51 -7.88
N GLY A 256 -1.07 -15.77 -6.87
CA GLY A 256 -2.03 -16.21 -5.86
C GLY A 256 -1.48 -17.19 -4.80
N ARG A 257 -0.16 -17.38 -4.72
CA ARG A 257 0.46 -18.36 -3.82
C ARG A 257 1.51 -17.70 -2.93
N THR A 258 1.54 -18.06 -1.65
CA THR A 258 2.64 -17.68 -0.75
C THR A 258 3.92 -18.32 -1.24
N THR A 259 4.88 -17.52 -1.64
CA THR A 259 6.09 -17.96 -2.34
C THR A 259 7.33 -17.34 -1.72
N LEU A 260 8.32 -18.16 -1.39
CA LEU A 260 9.65 -17.68 -1.08
C LEU A 260 10.36 -17.34 -2.39
N VAL A 261 10.53 -16.04 -2.62
CA VAL A 261 11.26 -15.49 -3.77
C VAL A 261 12.73 -15.38 -3.39
N LEU A 262 13.58 -16.06 -4.14
CA LEU A 262 15.03 -16.12 -3.94
C LEU A 262 15.69 -15.39 -5.13
N PRO A 263 16.11 -14.12 -4.96
CA PRO A 263 16.64 -13.32 -6.08
C PRO A 263 17.87 -13.92 -6.74
N GLU A 264 18.73 -14.55 -5.96
CA GLU A 264 19.98 -15.16 -6.43
C GLU A 264 19.75 -16.49 -7.18
N LEU A 265 18.52 -17.01 -7.18
CA LEU A 265 18.19 -18.29 -7.79
C LEU A 265 17.18 -18.15 -8.93
N SER A 266 17.26 -19.06 -9.89
CA SER A 266 16.24 -19.14 -10.93
C SER A 266 14.86 -19.44 -10.34
N ARG A 267 13.80 -18.94 -10.98
CA ARG A 267 12.40 -19.09 -10.51
C ARG A 267 11.99 -20.56 -10.27
N GLY A 268 12.57 -21.51 -11.00
CA GLY A 268 12.30 -22.94 -10.79
C GLY A 268 12.81 -23.49 -9.45
N ARG A 269 13.66 -22.75 -8.74
CA ARG A 269 14.19 -23.10 -7.42
C ARG A 269 13.40 -22.47 -6.27
N TRP A 270 12.48 -21.57 -6.55
CA TRP A 270 11.64 -20.94 -5.53
C TRP A 270 10.65 -21.93 -4.94
N VAL A 271 10.30 -21.73 -3.68
CA VAL A 271 9.29 -22.55 -2.99
C VAL A 271 7.96 -21.81 -2.98
N ALA A 272 6.95 -22.41 -3.60
CA ALA A 272 5.58 -21.91 -3.56
C ALA A 272 4.73 -22.71 -2.59
N ASP A 273 3.61 -22.13 -2.13
CA ASP A 273 2.73 -22.67 -1.08
C ASP A 273 3.49 -22.93 0.23
N VAL A 274 4.34 -21.96 0.62
CA VAL A 274 5.12 -22.05 1.86
C VAL A 274 4.19 -22.12 3.06
N VAL A 275 4.43 -23.08 3.96
CA VAL A 275 3.72 -23.24 5.22
C VAL A 275 4.65 -23.18 6.43
N SER A 276 5.94 -23.46 6.26
CA SER A 276 6.94 -23.32 7.34
C SER A 276 8.28 -22.86 6.82
N ILE A 277 8.94 -22.02 7.62
CA ILE A 277 10.31 -21.57 7.43
C ILE A 277 11.04 -21.70 8.77
N GLU A 278 12.22 -22.33 8.76
CA GLU A 278 13.06 -22.52 9.93
C GLU A 278 14.50 -22.08 9.62
N SER A 279 15.05 -21.20 10.43
CA SER A 279 16.46 -20.81 10.39
C SER A 279 17.33 -21.77 11.23
N LYS A 280 18.54 -22.14 10.74
CA LYS A 280 19.51 -23.00 11.43
C LYS A 280 20.85 -22.33 11.57
#